data_ab0bf5a18f68063c45001832c0b26367
#
_entry.id   ab0bf5a18f68063c45001832c0b26367
#
_cell.length_a   1.000
_cell.length_b   1.000
_cell.length_c   1.000
_cell.angle_alpha   90.00
_cell.angle_beta   90.00
_cell.angle_gamma   90.00
#
_symmetry.space_group_name_H-M   'P 1'
#
loop_
_entity.id
_entity.type
_entity.pdbx_description
1 polymer ?
#
loop_
_entity_poly.entity_id
_entity_poly.type
_entity_poly.pdbx_seq_one_letter_code
_entity_poly.pdbx_strand_id
1 'polypeptide(L)'
;MQALKFHAEPDFDPANLSAEIATLRAGERIRLLHGRLGDHLVASTSFGLQSAVMLHLIHENAPETPVVFIDTGFLFPETYKYAEELCSILPKLDLRVYQPSVSAARMQALWGNLWEGS
;
A
#
# COMPACT_ATOMS: atom_id res chain seq x y z
N MET A 1 17.75 -12.83 5.68
CA MET A 1 16.43 -12.74 5.02
C MET A 1 15.75 -14.09 5.14
N GLN A 2 14.60 -14.12 5.72
CA GLN A 2 13.83 -15.36 5.73
C GLN A 2 13.47 -15.75 4.31
N ALA A 3 13.66 -17.03 4.00
CA ALA A 3 13.12 -17.57 2.76
C ALA A 3 11.64 -17.28 2.69
N LEU A 4 11.16 -16.99 1.50
CA LEU A 4 9.73 -16.82 1.25
C LEU A 4 8.99 -18.06 1.76
N LYS A 5 8.23 -17.88 2.82
CA LYS A 5 7.30 -18.92 3.26
C LYS A 5 6.10 -18.85 2.34
N PHE A 6 5.91 -19.90 1.58
CA PHE A 6 4.66 -20.07 0.84
C PHE A 6 3.58 -20.41 1.85
N HIS A 7 2.79 -19.41 2.21
CA HIS A 7 1.57 -19.67 2.93
C HIS A 7 0.57 -20.29 1.98
N ALA A 8 -0.19 -21.24 2.47
CA ALA A 8 -1.32 -21.75 1.70
C ALA A 8 -2.21 -20.58 1.30
N GLU A 9 -2.66 -20.57 0.06
CA GLU A 9 -3.60 -19.56 -0.39
C GLU A 9 -4.87 -19.60 0.46
N PRO A 10 -5.45 -18.43 0.79
CA PRO A 10 -6.69 -18.41 1.54
C PRO A 10 -7.79 -19.12 0.74
N ASP A 11 -8.59 -19.91 1.44
CA ASP A 11 -9.71 -20.61 0.83
C ASP A 11 -10.86 -19.60 0.64
N PHE A 12 -10.94 -19.03 -0.55
CA PHE A 12 -12.05 -18.13 -0.89
C PHE A 12 -12.36 -18.19 -2.38
N ASP A 13 -13.63 -17.96 -2.70
CA ASP A 13 -14.08 -17.78 -4.06
C ASP A 13 -14.22 -16.29 -4.35
N PRO A 14 -13.45 -15.74 -5.31
CA PRO A 14 -13.51 -14.32 -5.62
C PRO A 14 -14.91 -13.82 -5.98
N ALA A 15 -15.69 -14.60 -6.69
CA ALA A 15 -17.05 -14.22 -7.08
C ALA A 15 -17.97 -14.11 -5.86
N ASN A 16 -17.90 -15.08 -4.95
CA ASN A 16 -18.68 -15.04 -3.71
C ASN A 16 -18.24 -13.90 -2.82
N LEU A 17 -16.94 -13.67 -2.68
CA LEU A 17 -16.42 -12.57 -1.88
C LEU A 17 -16.84 -11.22 -2.44
N SER A 18 -16.80 -11.06 -3.76
CA SER A 18 -17.26 -9.86 -4.44
C SER A 18 -18.75 -9.59 -4.16
N ALA A 19 -19.56 -10.63 -4.19
CA ALA A 19 -20.98 -10.51 -3.90
C ALA A 19 -21.24 -10.12 -2.43
N GLU A 20 -20.48 -10.71 -1.51
CA GLU A 20 -20.61 -10.40 -0.08
C GLU A 20 -20.29 -8.93 0.22
N ILE A 21 -19.24 -8.38 -0.37
CA ILE A 21 -18.83 -7.00 -0.09
C ILE A 21 -19.65 -5.96 -0.84
N ALA A 22 -20.37 -6.35 -1.88
CA ALA A 22 -21.10 -5.42 -2.75
C ALA A 22 -22.13 -4.57 -1.99
N THR A 23 -22.75 -5.13 -0.95
CA THR A 23 -23.80 -4.44 -0.17
C THR A 23 -23.25 -3.75 1.08
N LEU A 24 -21.96 -3.89 1.37
CA LEU A 24 -21.33 -3.35 2.57
C LEU A 24 -20.84 -1.92 2.35
N ARG A 25 -20.72 -1.17 3.45
CA ARG A 25 -20.04 0.12 3.45
C ARG A 25 -18.53 -0.08 3.33
N ALA A 26 -17.82 0.95 2.92
CA ALA A 26 -16.39 0.88 2.65
C ALA A 26 -15.57 0.31 3.83
N GLY A 27 -15.81 0.81 5.03
CA GLY A 27 -15.11 0.31 6.22
C GLY A 27 -15.43 -1.15 6.53
N GLU A 28 -16.69 -1.54 6.34
CA GLU A 28 -17.12 -2.91 6.54
C GLU A 28 -16.49 -3.86 5.51
N ARG A 29 -16.32 -3.39 4.27
CA ARG A 29 -15.62 -4.16 3.22
C ARG A 29 -14.18 -4.45 3.64
N ILE A 30 -13.49 -3.45 4.16
CA ILE A 30 -12.10 -3.60 4.61
C ILE A 30 -12.02 -4.61 5.76
N ARG A 31 -12.91 -4.50 6.74
CA ARG A 31 -12.95 -5.44 7.87
C ARG A 31 -13.21 -6.87 7.42
N LEU A 32 -14.15 -7.06 6.51
CA LEU A 32 -14.46 -8.39 5.99
C LEU A 32 -13.27 -8.97 5.23
N LEU A 33 -12.64 -8.18 4.34
CA LEU A 33 -11.49 -8.63 3.58
C LEU A 33 -10.34 -9.00 4.51
N HIS A 34 -10.06 -8.18 5.52
CA HIS A 34 -9.01 -8.48 6.49
C HIS A 34 -9.31 -9.76 7.27
N GLY A 35 -10.56 -9.95 7.68
CA GLY A 35 -10.98 -11.16 8.38
C GLY A 35 -10.87 -12.43 7.55
N ARG A 36 -11.15 -12.33 6.25
CA ARG A 36 -11.09 -13.50 5.34
C ARG A 36 -9.69 -13.78 4.82
N LEU A 37 -8.92 -12.76 4.52
CA LEU A 37 -7.62 -12.89 3.85
C LEU A 37 -6.45 -12.82 4.82
N GLY A 38 -6.61 -12.18 5.98
CA GLY A 38 -5.57 -12.09 7.00
C GLY A 38 -4.25 -11.58 6.43
N ASP A 39 -3.20 -12.38 6.57
CA ASP A 39 -1.85 -12.03 6.12
C ASP A 39 -1.71 -11.97 4.60
N HIS A 40 -2.71 -12.40 3.86
CA HIS A 40 -2.71 -12.32 2.40
C HIS A 40 -3.25 -11.00 1.87
N LEU A 41 -3.67 -10.09 2.77
CA LEU A 41 -4.18 -8.78 2.39
C LEU A 41 -3.12 -7.72 2.63
N VAL A 42 -2.80 -6.97 1.59
CA VAL A 42 -1.96 -5.78 1.68
C VAL A 42 -2.65 -4.65 0.92
N ALA A 43 -2.36 -3.43 1.34
CA ALA A 43 -2.78 -2.24 0.61
C ALA A 43 -1.56 -1.54 0.03
N SER A 44 -1.77 -0.74 -0.97
CA SER A 44 -0.71 0.11 -1.53
C SER A 44 -1.21 1.55 -1.62
N THR A 45 -0.30 2.49 -1.51
CA THR A 45 -0.61 3.90 -1.63
C THR A 45 0.47 4.61 -2.42
N SER A 46 0.07 5.60 -3.21
CA SER A 46 0.97 6.56 -3.85
C SER A 46 0.96 7.91 -3.15
N PHE A 47 0.19 8.06 -2.08
CA PHE A 47 -0.10 9.33 -1.43
C PHE A 47 -0.68 10.37 -2.39
N GLY A 48 -1.51 9.92 -3.34
CA GLY A 48 -2.27 10.80 -4.20
C GLY A 48 -3.41 11.49 -3.46
N LEU A 49 -4.16 12.32 -4.17
CA LEU A 49 -5.20 13.18 -3.57
C LEU A 49 -6.27 12.41 -2.80
N GLN A 50 -6.58 11.18 -3.22
CA GLN A 50 -7.63 10.38 -2.60
C GLN A 50 -7.11 9.38 -1.57
N SER A 51 -5.81 9.35 -1.34
CA SER A 51 -5.21 8.36 -0.44
C SER A 51 -5.65 8.54 1.00
N ALA A 52 -5.94 9.78 1.43
CA ALA A 52 -6.36 10.05 2.80
C ALA A 52 -7.61 9.26 3.21
N VAL A 53 -8.58 9.14 2.31
CA VAL A 53 -9.83 8.41 2.59
C VAL A 53 -9.53 6.93 2.79
N MET A 54 -8.80 6.32 1.88
CA MET A 54 -8.47 4.89 1.97
C MET A 54 -7.61 4.59 3.21
N LEU A 55 -6.61 5.39 3.47
CA LEU A 55 -5.72 5.19 4.61
C LEU A 55 -6.46 5.40 5.94
N HIS A 56 -7.37 6.37 6.00
CA HIS A 56 -8.23 6.57 7.15
C HIS A 56 -9.12 5.35 7.40
N LEU A 57 -9.73 4.81 6.35
CA LEU A 57 -10.57 3.62 6.46
C LEU A 57 -9.77 2.41 6.95
N ILE A 58 -8.56 2.21 6.46
CA ILE A 58 -7.69 1.13 6.93
C ILE A 58 -7.33 1.35 8.39
N HIS A 59 -6.95 2.56 8.75
CA HIS A 59 -6.58 2.91 10.12
C HIS A 59 -7.70 2.61 11.12
N GLU A 60 -8.94 2.91 10.74
CA GLU A 60 -10.10 2.73 11.61
C GLU A 60 -10.61 1.28 11.64
N ASN A 61 -10.45 0.53 10.55
CA ASN A 61 -11.12 -0.75 10.41
C ASN A 61 -10.19 -1.96 10.42
N ALA A 62 -8.96 -1.81 9.95
CA ALA A 62 -7.99 -2.91 9.89
C ALA A 62 -6.56 -2.38 9.91
N PRO A 63 -6.13 -1.74 11.02
CA PRO A 63 -4.81 -1.10 11.09
C PRO A 63 -3.64 -2.07 10.98
N GLU A 64 -3.89 -3.37 11.17
CA GLU A 64 -2.88 -4.42 11.02
C GLU A 64 -2.54 -4.70 9.55
N THR A 65 -3.37 -4.23 8.61
CA THR A 65 -3.12 -4.43 7.18
C THR A 65 -1.89 -3.65 6.77
N PRO A 66 -0.84 -4.32 6.23
CA PRO A 66 0.33 -3.59 5.74
C PRO A 66 -0.04 -2.67 4.58
N VAL A 67 0.44 -1.44 4.64
CA VAL A 67 0.29 -0.46 3.55
C VAL A 67 1.64 -0.25 2.92
N VAL A 68 1.77 -0.60 1.65
CA VAL A 68 3.03 -0.51 0.90
C VAL A 68 3.09 0.81 0.15
N PHE A 69 4.18 1.52 0.34
CA PHE A 69 4.51 2.72 -0.41
C PHE A 69 5.84 2.51 -1.12
N ILE A 70 5.84 2.65 -2.44
CA ILE A 70 7.06 2.52 -3.22
C ILE A 70 7.60 3.93 -3.49
N ASP A 71 8.74 4.22 -2.86
CA ASP A 71 9.45 5.48 -3.04
C ASP A 71 10.52 5.29 -4.12
N THR A 72 10.26 5.82 -5.30
CA THR A 72 11.19 5.73 -6.43
C THR A 72 12.37 6.69 -6.30
N GLY A 73 12.31 7.65 -5.38
CA GLY A 73 13.30 8.72 -5.26
C GLY A 73 13.04 9.91 -6.18
N PHE A 74 11.97 9.85 -6.99
CA PHE A 74 11.62 10.89 -7.96
C PHE A 74 10.32 11.61 -7.63
N LEU A 75 9.80 11.44 -6.42
CA LEU A 75 8.53 12.04 -6.04
C LEU A 75 8.69 13.53 -5.75
N PHE A 76 7.60 14.27 -5.91
CA PHE A 76 7.59 15.69 -5.57
C PHE A 76 7.78 15.90 -4.06
N PRO A 77 8.45 16.99 -3.65
CA PRO A 77 8.60 17.30 -2.22
C PRO A 77 7.27 17.35 -1.47
N GLU A 78 6.21 17.82 -2.13
CA GLU A 78 4.87 17.90 -1.57
C GLU A 78 4.32 16.52 -1.22
N THR A 79 4.65 15.51 -2.02
CA THR A 79 4.23 14.13 -1.76
C THR A 79 4.86 13.61 -0.48
N TYR A 80 6.15 13.83 -0.27
CA TYR A 80 6.83 13.42 0.95
C TYR A 80 6.28 14.12 2.19
N LYS A 81 6.04 15.43 2.10
CA LYS A 81 5.47 16.21 3.19
C LYS A 81 4.06 15.73 3.54
N TYR A 82 3.25 15.49 2.52
CA TYR A 82 1.89 14.98 2.70
C TYR A 82 1.88 13.61 3.37
N ALA A 83 2.78 12.72 2.96
CA ALA A 83 2.93 11.41 3.57
C ALA A 83 3.25 11.50 5.06
N GLU A 84 4.20 12.38 5.43
CA GLU A 84 4.57 12.61 6.82
C GLU A 84 3.39 13.14 7.65
N GLU A 85 2.68 14.12 7.14
CA GLU A 85 1.51 14.68 7.81
C GLU A 85 0.43 13.64 8.02
N LEU A 86 0.13 12.87 6.97
CA LEU A 86 -0.92 11.86 7.04
C LEU A 86 -0.58 10.76 8.02
N CYS A 87 0.67 10.30 8.02
CA CYS A 87 1.11 9.27 8.96
C CYS A 87 1.10 9.76 10.41
N SER A 88 1.34 11.06 10.64
CA SER A 88 1.25 11.63 11.99
C SER A 88 -0.19 11.68 12.51
N ILE A 89 -1.16 11.84 11.60
CA ILE A 89 -2.58 11.85 11.94
C ILE A 89 -3.11 10.43 12.14
N LEU A 90 -2.53 9.45 11.44
CA LEU A 90 -2.96 8.06 11.45
C LEU A 90 -1.86 7.16 12.06
N PRO A 91 -1.62 7.23 13.37
CA PRO A 91 -0.45 6.59 13.98
C PRO A 91 -0.50 5.07 14.03
N LYS A 92 -1.66 4.45 13.84
CA LYS A 92 -1.80 2.98 13.85
C LYS A 92 -1.51 2.33 12.51
N LEU A 93 -1.31 3.12 11.45
CA LEU A 93 -1.01 2.55 10.13
C LEU A 93 0.33 1.81 10.15
N ASP A 94 0.33 0.62 9.55
CA ASP A 94 1.54 -0.16 9.30
C ASP A 94 2.07 0.20 7.91
N LEU A 95 2.72 1.36 7.82
CA LEU A 95 3.29 1.83 6.57
C LEU A 95 4.65 1.20 6.34
N ARG A 96 4.83 0.56 5.20
CA ARG A 96 6.08 -0.06 4.78
C ARG A 96 6.58 0.62 3.52
N VAL A 97 7.72 1.30 3.64
CA VAL A 97 8.32 2.04 2.53
C VAL A 97 9.37 1.17 1.86
N TYR A 98 9.23 0.99 0.57
CA TYR A 98 10.19 0.25 -0.24
C TYR A 98 10.85 1.21 -1.22
N GLN A 99 12.18 1.13 -1.30
CA GLN A 99 12.95 1.91 -2.24
C GLN A 99 13.63 0.98 -3.23
N PRO A 100 13.88 1.42 -4.47
CA PRO A 100 14.63 0.60 -5.41
C PRO A 100 16.06 0.39 -4.90
N SER A 101 16.65 -0.76 -5.25
CA SER A 101 18.03 -1.10 -4.86
C SER A 101 19.07 -0.18 -5.51
N VAL A 102 18.68 0.48 -6.60
CA VAL A 102 19.52 1.44 -7.31
C VAL A 102 18.92 2.82 -7.13
N SER A 103 19.70 3.76 -6.59
CA SER A 103 19.23 5.14 -6.41
C SER A 103 19.02 5.83 -7.77
N ALA A 104 18.23 6.89 -7.75
CA ALA A 104 18.02 7.73 -8.93
C ALA A 104 19.33 8.26 -9.48
N ALA A 105 20.20 8.75 -8.61
CA ALA A 105 21.50 9.29 -8.99
C ALA A 105 22.39 8.22 -9.63
N ARG A 106 22.39 7.01 -9.05
CA ARG A 106 23.18 5.91 -9.57
C ARG A 106 22.66 5.43 -10.93
N MET A 107 21.34 5.34 -11.06
CA MET A 107 20.72 4.96 -12.33
C MET A 107 21.05 5.97 -13.43
N GLN A 108 20.96 7.25 -13.12
CA GLN A 108 21.30 8.32 -14.06
C GLN A 108 22.78 8.25 -14.47
N ALA A 109 23.67 8.01 -13.52
CA ALA A 109 25.11 7.92 -13.78
C ALA A 109 25.48 6.72 -14.65
N LEU A 110 24.82 5.57 -14.44
CA LEU A 110 25.16 4.32 -15.13
C LEU A 110 24.46 4.19 -16.48
N TRP A 111 23.20 4.63 -16.57
CA TRP A 111 22.34 4.35 -17.73
C TRP A 111 21.72 5.60 -18.36
N GLY A 112 22.07 6.78 -17.86
CA GLY A 112 21.50 8.04 -18.36
C GLY A 112 20.07 8.27 -17.89
N ASN A 113 19.41 9.24 -18.49
CA ASN A 113 18.05 9.63 -18.13
C ASN A 113 17.04 8.73 -18.82
N LEU A 114 16.82 7.53 -18.28
CA LEU A 114 15.93 6.54 -18.89
C LEU A 114 14.49 7.05 -19.02
N TRP A 115 14.08 7.91 -18.10
CA TRP A 115 12.71 8.48 -18.09
C TRP A 115 12.51 9.55 -19.16
N GLU A 116 13.56 10.04 -19.77
CA GLU A 116 13.49 10.99 -20.91
C GLU A 116 13.45 10.27 -22.24
N GLY A 117 13.72 8.98 -22.24
CA GLY A 117 13.67 8.16 -23.44
C GLY A 117 12.24 7.97 -23.92
N SER A 118 12.03 8.17 -25.18
CA SER A 118 10.74 7.94 -25.81
C SER A 118 10.39 6.46 -25.89
#